data_5929136745da375a897d189d97eff02a
#
_entry.id   5929136745da375a897d189d97eff02a
#
_cell.length_a   1.000
_cell.length_b   1.000
_cell.length_c   1.000
_cell.angle_alpha   90.00
_cell.angle_beta   90.00
_cell.angle_gamma   90.00
#
_symmetry.space_group_name_H-M   'P 1'
#
loop_
_entity.id
_entity.type
_entity.pdbx_description
1 polymer ?
#
loop_
_entity_poly.entity_id
_entity_poly.type
_entity_poly.pdbx_seq_one_letter_code
_entity_poly.pdbx_strand_id
1 'polypeptide(L)'
;MCIRDSPDGHYWGARFPAISIRDMVRAEAQLANILGIRRFAAVIGGSMGGARTLEWMMMYPQRVASAGVLAVGPCASADQIGWQTTQILAITSDPAWQQGGYHGTGREPTMGLGIARRIAHLSYRSEQELERRFANRPAPGEDPIGEDLSMQGRYAVQSYLDHQASKLISRFDACCYVLLTDALNRHDIGRGRGGIHHVLETCEVPAVICAVDTDRLYPLRQIEELADHLPYLSLIHISEPTRRY
;
A
#
# COMPACT_ATOMS: atom_id res chain seq x y z
N MET A 1 13.52 1.56 4.81
CA MET A 1 13.65 0.79 6.06
C MET A 1 14.36 -0.50 5.69
N CYS A 2 15.53 -0.74 6.24
CA CYS A 2 16.32 -1.91 5.88
C CYS A 2 16.09 -3.01 6.91
N ILE A 3 15.34 -4.07 6.55
CA ILE A 3 15.23 -5.28 7.38
C ILE A 3 16.54 -6.08 7.32
N ARG A 4 17.54 -5.59 6.58
CA ARG A 4 18.80 -6.29 6.41
C ARG A 4 19.72 -6.13 7.63
N ASP A 5 19.82 -4.93 8.19
CA ASP A 5 20.84 -4.63 9.18
C ASP A 5 20.26 -4.70 10.59
N SER A 6 20.82 -5.55 11.43
CA SER A 6 20.52 -5.62 12.85
C SER A 6 21.77 -5.32 13.69
N PRO A 7 21.59 -4.92 14.98
CA PRO A 7 22.72 -4.62 15.86
C PRO A 7 23.67 -5.79 16.11
N ASP A 8 23.22 -7.03 15.86
CA ASP A 8 24.02 -8.25 16.04
C ASP A 8 24.83 -8.62 14.78
N GLY A 9 24.79 -7.78 13.72
CA GLY A 9 25.50 -8.01 12.47
C GLY A 9 24.86 -9.04 11.54
N HIS A 10 23.70 -9.59 11.90
CA HIS A 10 22.93 -10.52 11.07
C HIS A 10 21.75 -9.84 10.43
N TYR A 11 21.26 -10.35 9.30
CA TYR A 11 20.05 -9.84 8.69
C TYR A 11 18.84 -10.07 9.61
N TRP A 12 18.01 -9.06 9.74
CA TRP A 12 16.74 -9.19 10.44
C TRP A 12 15.85 -10.25 9.82
N GLY A 13 15.60 -10.14 8.51
CA GLY A 13 14.69 -11.03 7.78
C GLY A 13 13.38 -11.25 8.52
N ALA A 14 12.97 -12.48 8.66
CA ALA A 14 11.75 -12.86 9.40
C ALA A 14 11.84 -12.62 10.92
N ARG A 15 13.02 -12.32 11.47
CA ARG A 15 13.18 -11.95 12.91
C ARG A 15 12.72 -10.53 13.21
N PHE A 16 12.50 -9.71 12.16
CA PHE A 16 12.02 -8.33 12.36
C PHE A 16 10.64 -8.35 13.04
N PRO A 17 10.45 -7.56 14.09
CA PRO A 17 9.18 -7.58 14.81
C PRO A 17 8.01 -7.15 13.91
N ALA A 18 6.84 -7.74 14.13
CA ALA A 18 5.63 -7.27 13.48
C ALA A 18 5.34 -5.83 13.94
N ILE A 19 5.16 -4.94 12.99
CA ILE A 19 4.85 -3.53 13.25
C ILE A 19 3.46 -3.19 12.71
N SER A 20 2.81 -2.23 13.36
CA SER A 20 1.58 -1.64 12.92
C SER A 20 1.81 -0.23 12.33
N ILE A 21 0.80 0.34 11.70
CA ILE A 21 0.80 1.76 11.29
C ILE A 21 1.04 2.67 12.49
N ARG A 22 0.48 2.33 13.66
CA ARG A 22 0.70 3.08 14.91
C ARG A 22 2.15 3.06 15.38
N ASP A 23 2.84 1.93 15.20
CA ASP A 23 4.26 1.83 15.58
C ASP A 23 5.13 2.67 14.65
N MET A 24 4.80 2.73 13.36
CA MET A 24 5.47 3.63 12.41
C MET A 24 5.30 5.09 12.84
N VAL A 25 4.09 5.50 13.21
CA VAL A 25 3.80 6.88 13.67
C VAL A 25 4.51 7.17 15.00
N ARG A 26 4.61 6.20 15.92
CA ARG A 26 5.42 6.36 17.15
C ARG A 26 6.88 6.63 16.84
N ALA A 27 7.46 5.86 15.90
CA ALA A 27 8.85 6.04 15.48
C ALA A 27 9.07 7.43 14.85
N GLU A 28 8.15 7.88 14.00
CA GLU A 28 8.20 9.22 13.41
C GLU A 28 8.07 10.34 14.47
N ALA A 29 7.19 10.14 15.45
CA ALA A 29 7.05 11.09 16.55
C ALA A 29 8.33 11.21 17.39
N GLN A 30 9.05 10.10 17.59
CA GLN A 30 10.37 10.12 18.24
C GLN A 30 11.42 10.83 17.37
N LEU A 31 11.44 10.57 16.06
CA LEU A 31 12.32 11.29 15.15
C LEU A 31 12.03 12.80 15.18
N ALA A 32 10.77 13.20 15.16
CA ALA A 32 10.38 14.61 15.27
C ALA A 32 10.88 15.24 16.59
N ASN A 33 10.84 14.49 17.71
CA ASN A 33 11.39 14.95 18.98
C ASN A 33 12.91 15.18 18.91
N ILE A 34 13.65 14.25 18.31
CA ILE A 34 15.10 14.37 18.11
C ILE A 34 15.44 15.61 17.26
N LEU A 35 14.62 15.88 16.24
CA LEU A 35 14.78 17.04 15.37
C LEU A 35 14.26 18.36 15.98
N GLY A 36 13.72 18.34 17.19
CA GLY A 36 13.16 19.52 17.85
C GLY A 36 11.82 19.99 17.28
N ILE A 37 11.15 19.17 16.44
CA ILE A 37 9.87 19.52 15.82
C ILE A 37 8.74 19.28 16.82
N ARG A 38 8.18 20.34 17.35
CA ARG A 38 7.08 20.27 18.33
C ARG A 38 5.73 20.07 17.67
N ARG A 39 5.49 20.72 16.51
CA ARG A 39 4.23 20.71 15.77
C ARG A 39 4.48 20.80 14.29
N PHE A 40 3.75 20.02 13.50
CA PHE A 40 3.71 20.10 12.05
C PHE A 40 2.62 21.08 11.60
N ALA A 41 2.91 21.91 10.62
CA ALA A 41 1.92 22.75 9.95
C ALA A 41 0.91 21.88 9.17
N ALA A 42 1.40 20.80 8.55
CA ALA A 42 0.57 19.79 7.90
C ALA A 42 1.23 18.41 7.95
N VAL A 43 0.41 17.36 8.07
CA VAL A 43 0.80 15.97 7.82
C VAL A 43 -0.01 15.47 6.64
N ILE A 44 0.67 15.06 5.57
CA ILE A 44 0.02 14.69 4.30
C ILE A 44 0.53 13.33 3.85
N GLY A 45 -0.39 12.45 3.45
CA GLY A 45 -0.01 11.14 2.94
C GLY A 45 -1.09 10.48 2.09
N GLY A 46 -0.65 9.61 1.17
CA GLY A 46 -1.51 8.78 0.35
C GLY A 46 -1.34 7.29 0.66
N SER A 47 -2.40 6.49 0.50
CA SER A 47 -2.39 5.06 0.75
C SER A 47 -1.86 4.76 2.17
N MET A 48 -0.80 3.97 2.35
CA MET A 48 -0.15 3.75 3.65
C MET A 48 0.27 5.07 4.34
N GLY A 49 0.69 6.07 3.57
CA GLY A 49 0.97 7.40 4.10
C GLY A 49 -0.29 8.07 4.65
N GLY A 50 -1.44 7.87 4.00
CA GLY A 50 -2.74 8.34 4.48
C GLY A 50 -3.18 7.63 5.76
N ALA A 51 -2.96 6.32 5.86
CA ALA A 51 -3.19 5.57 7.10
C ALA A 51 -2.32 6.10 8.27
N ARG A 52 -1.06 6.44 7.98
CA ARG A 52 -0.17 7.09 8.96
C ARG A 52 -0.64 8.50 9.31
N THR A 53 -1.14 9.26 8.34
CA THR A 53 -1.72 10.59 8.59
C THR A 53 -2.93 10.51 9.52
N LEU A 54 -3.84 9.57 9.28
CA LEU A 54 -4.97 9.31 10.17
C LEU A 54 -4.49 8.96 11.59
N GLU A 55 -3.51 8.08 11.73
CA GLU A 55 -2.97 7.74 13.05
C GLU A 55 -2.24 8.93 13.71
N TRP A 56 -1.56 9.81 12.95
CA TRP A 56 -1.02 11.07 13.47
C TRP A 56 -2.11 11.97 14.06
N MET A 57 -3.23 12.13 13.34
CA MET A 57 -4.37 12.93 13.82
C MET A 57 -4.94 12.37 15.12
N MET A 58 -5.04 11.04 15.24
CA MET A 58 -5.65 10.38 16.41
C MET A 58 -4.68 10.26 17.60
N MET A 59 -3.38 10.02 17.34
CA MET A 59 -2.39 9.81 18.41
C MET A 59 -1.79 11.09 18.94
N TYR A 60 -1.64 12.10 18.09
CA TYR A 60 -0.92 13.33 18.40
C TYR A 60 -1.66 14.58 17.86
N PRO A 61 -2.96 14.76 18.16
CA PRO A 61 -3.75 15.86 17.58
C PRO A 61 -3.14 17.22 17.88
N GLN A 62 -2.53 17.42 19.06
CA GLN A 62 -1.90 18.67 19.44
C GLN A 62 -0.63 19.00 18.64
N ARG A 63 -0.07 18.00 17.96
CA ARG A 63 1.15 18.13 17.15
C ARG A 63 0.89 18.31 15.65
N VAL A 64 -0.36 18.26 15.22
CA VAL A 64 -0.79 18.38 13.81
C VAL A 64 -1.71 19.58 13.68
N ALA A 65 -1.31 20.59 12.91
CA ALA A 65 -2.15 21.77 12.69
C ALA A 65 -3.21 21.55 11.60
N SER A 66 -2.89 20.71 10.61
CA SER A 66 -3.81 20.26 9.55
C SER A 66 -3.35 18.94 8.96
N ALA A 67 -4.24 18.23 8.29
CA ALA A 67 -3.96 16.95 7.68
C ALA A 67 -4.44 16.85 6.23
N GLY A 68 -3.71 16.08 5.42
CA GLY A 68 -4.11 15.69 4.06
C GLY A 68 -4.13 14.17 3.94
N VAL A 69 -5.32 13.59 3.80
CA VAL A 69 -5.54 12.14 3.73
C VAL A 69 -5.98 11.78 2.31
N LEU A 70 -5.17 10.99 1.60
CA LEU A 70 -5.39 10.69 0.19
C LEU A 70 -5.53 9.18 0.00
N ALA A 71 -6.60 8.75 -0.69
CA ALA A 71 -6.81 7.38 -1.14
C ALA A 71 -6.54 6.33 -0.05
N VAL A 72 -7.27 6.43 1.08
CA VAL A 72 -7.21 5.47 2.19
C VAL A 72 -8.50 5.53 3.01
N GLY A 73 -8.97 4.37 3.47
CA GLY A 73 -10.11 4.27 4.40
C GLY A 73 -9.69 4.27 5.87
N PRO A 74 -10.67 4.27 6.79
CA PRO A 74 -10.43 4.25 8.24
C PRO A 74 -9.89 2.90 8.73
N CYS A 75 -10.13 1.83 8.00
CA CYS A 75 -9.61 0.50 8.27
C CYS A 75 -9.40 -0.30 6.97
N ALA A 76 -8.64 -1.37 7.05
CA ALA A 76 -8.52 -2.31 5.94
C ALA A 76 -9.85 -3.08 5.74
N SER A 77 -10.39 -3.07 4.53
CA SER A 77 -11.58 -3.85 4.18
C SER A 77 -11.24 -5.32 3.94
N ALA A 78 -12.26 -6.18 3.97
CA ALA A 78 -12.11 -7.61 3.63
C ALA A 78 -11.54 -7.81 2.23
N ASP A 79 -11.95 -6.98 1.25
CA ASP A 79 -11.43 -7.01 -0.12
C ASP A 79 -9.93 -6.68 -0.16
N GLN A 80 -9.52 -5.61 0.51
CA GLN A 80 -8.10 -5.23 0.64
C GLN A 80 -7.28 -6.34 1.30
N ILE A 81 -7.76 -6.89 2.41
CA ILE A 81 -7.12 -8.00 3.12
C ILE A 81 -7.01 -9.22 2.19
N GLY A 82 -8.04 -9.53 1.41
CA GLY A 82 -8.03 -10.62 0.43
C GLY A 82 -6.94 -10.44 -0.62
N TRP A 83 -6.87 -9.28 -1.28
CA TRP A 83 -5.82 -8.97 -2.24
C TRP A 83 -4.42 -9.02 -1.63
N GLN A 84 -4.25 -8.46 -0.45
CA GLN A 84 -2.97 -8.34 0.23
C GLN A 84 -2.47 -9.69 0.77
N THR A 85 -3.34 -10.50 1.34
CA THR A 85 -2.98 -11.86 1.80
C THR A 85 -2.62 -12.78 0.64
N THR A 86 -3.27 -12.64 -0.52
CA THR A 86 -2.89 -13.36 -1.75
C THR A 86 -1.48 -12.97 -2.22
N GLN A 87 -1.11 -11.70 -2.13
CA GLN A 87 0.25 -11.23 -2.44
C GLN A 87 1.28 -11.79 -1.46
N ILE A 88 0.97 -11.78 -0.16
CA ILE A 88 1.82 -12.39 0.87
C ILE A 88 2.01 -13.88 0.58
N LEU A 89 0.94 -14.59 0.26
CA LEU A 89 1.00 -16.00 -0.06
C LEU A 89 1.87 -16.29 -1.28
N ALA A 90 1.78 -15.48 -2.33
CA ALA A 90 2.63 -15.61 -3.51
C ALA A 90 4.12 -15.54 -3.15
N ILE A 91 4.51 -14.62 -2.24
CA ILE A 91 5.89 -14.48 -1.79
C ILE A 91 6.30 -15.66 -0.89
N THR A 92 5.46 -16.01 0.08
CA THR A 92 5.81 -17.03 1.10
C THR A 92 5.77 -18.45 0.56
N SER A 93 5.10 -18.68 -0.58
CA SER A 93 5.10 -19.96 -1.32
C SER A 93 6.28 -20.11 -2.27
N ASP A 94 7.07 -19.07 -2.51
CA ASP A 94 8.27 -19.16 -3.34
C ASP A 94 9.29 -20.08 -2.66
N PRO A 95 9.83 -21.12 -3.33
CA PRO A 95 10.83 -22.01 -2.74
C PRO A 95 12.07 -21.30 -2.20
N ALA A 96 12.40 -20.12 -2.73
CA ALA A 96 13.52 -19.31 -2.25
C ALA A 96 13.19 -18.50 -1.00
N TRP A 97 11.93 -18.45 -0.54
CA TRP A 97 11.51 -17.68 0.63
C TRP A 97 12.15 -18.16 1.95
N GLN A 98 12.31 -19.48 2.11
CA GLN A 98 12.97 -20.10 3.28
C GLN A 98 12.50 -19.53 4.62
N GLN A 99 11.19 -19.38 4.79
CA GLN A 99 10.56 -18.78 5.98
C GLN A 99 11.10 -17.36 6.31
N GLY A 100 11.54 -16.61 5.30
CA GLY A 100 12.14 -15.28 5.41
C GLY A 100 13.64 -15.27 5.74
N GLY A 101 14.27 -16.44 5.76
CA GLY A 101 15.72 -16.62 6.02
C GLY A 101 16.60 -16.62 4.77
N TYR A 102 16.17 -16.10 3.65
CA TYR A 102 16.88 -16.16 2.35
C TYR A 102 18.08 -15.22 2.25
N HIS A 103 18.21 -14.23 3.12
CA HIS A 103 19.31 -13.26 3.06
C HIS A 103 20.67 -13.96 3.21
N GLY A 104 21.63 -13.62 2.36
CA GLY A 104 22.96 -14.22 2.35
C GLY A 104 23.08 -15.60 1.70
N THR A 105 21.96 -16.20 1.23
CA THR A 105 21.97 -17.52 0.58
C THR A 105 22.26 -17.46 -0.93
N GLY A 106 22.26 -16.26 -1.51
CA GLY A 106 22.36 -16.05 -2.96
C GLY A 106 21.05 -16.38 -3.73
N ARG A 107 19.96 -16.72 -3.02
CA ARG A 107 18.65 -17.04 -3.62
C ARG A 107 17.59 -16.18 -2.95
N GLU A 108 16.90 -15.37 -3.75
CA GLU A 108 15.84 -14.49 -3.29
C GLU A 108 14.48 -14.92 -3.88
N PRO A 109 13.36 -14.72 -3.17
CA PRO A 109 12.01 -15.11 -3.64
C PRO A 109 11.48 -14.13 -4.71
N THR A 110 12.23 -14.01 -5.80
CA THR A 110 11.97 -13.05 -6.88
C THR A 110 10.73 -13.39 -7.69
N MET A 111 10.43 -14.66 -7.85
CA MET A 111 9.23 -15.13 -8.55
C MET A 111 7.98 -14.72 -7.74
N GLY A 112 7.94 -15.05 -6.46
CA GLY A 112 6.82 -14.71 -5.57
C GLY A 112 6.63 -13.21 -5.46
N LEU A 113 7.72 -12.45 -5.28
CA LEU A 113 7.69 -10.99 -5.24
C LEU A 113 7.17 -10.39 -6.57
N GLY A 114 7.58 -10.98 -7.70
CA GLY A 114 7.09 -10.58 -9.02
C GLY A 114 5.59 -10.81 -9.20
N ILE A 115 5.07 -11.96 -8.76
CA ILE A 115 3.64 -12.27 -8.78
C ILE A 115 2.87 -11.29 -7.88
N ALA A 116 3.33 -11.08 -6.66
CA ALA A 116 2.73 -10.11 -5.73
C ALA A 116 2.64 -8.71 -6.37
N ARG A 117 3.70 -8.27 -7.05
CA ARG A 117 3.69 -6.97 -7.72
C ARG A 117 2.70 -6.88 -8.88
N ARG A 118 2.53 -7.95 -9.66
CA ARG A 118 1.51 -8.02 -10.72
C ARG A 118 0.10 -7.87 -10.13
N ILE A 119 -0.21 -8.60 -9.07
CA ILE A 119 -1.49 -8.51 -8.35
C ILE A 119 -1.74 -7.08 -7.87
N ALA A 120 -0.74 -6.46 -7.22
CA ALA A 120 -0.82 -5.07 -6.77
C ALA A 120 -1.12 -4.10 -7.92
N HIS A 121 -0.45 -4.26 -9.07
CA HIS A 121 -0.70 -3.38 -10.22
C HIS A 121 -2.10 -3.52 -10.82
N LEU A 122 -2.70 -4.70 -10.76
CA LEU A 122 -4.10 -4.89 -11.17
C LEU A 122 -5.07 -4.19 -10.22
N SER A 123 -4.77 -4.16 -8.91
CA SER A 123 -5.62 -3.45 -7.94
C SER A 123 -5.44 -1.93 -7.94
N TYR A 124 -4.34 -1.39 -8.50
CA TYR A 124 -4.06 0.05 -8.59
C TYR A 124 -4.63 0.71 -9.85
N ARG A 125 -5.23 -0.05 -10.75
CA ARG A 125 -5.74 0.42 -12.03
C ARG A 125 -7.22 0.12 -12.15
N SER A 126 -7.98 1.06 -12.71
CA SER A 126 -9.36 0.78 -13.09
C SER A 126 -9.40 -0.19 -14.28
N GLU A 127 -10.49 -0.95 -14.39
CA GLU A 127 -10.71 -1.82 -15.54
C GLU A 127 -10.71 -1.00 -16.85
N GLN A 128 -11.35 0.15 -16.82
CA GLN A 128 -11.43 1.08 -17.97
C GLN A 128 -10.05 1.59 -18.41
N GLU A 129 -9.14 1.88 -17.47
CA GLU A 129 -7.77 2.28 -17.81
C GLU A 129 -7.01 1.13 -18.47
N LEU A 130 -7.12 -0.09 -17.91
CA LEU A 130 -6.47 -1.26 -18.49
C LEU A 130 -6.99 -1.55 -19.89
N GLU A 131 -8.32 -1.51 -20.08
CA GLU A 131 -8.93 -1.74 -21.39
C GLU A 131 -8.50 -0.68 -22.40
N ARG A 132 -8.56 0.59 -22.06
CA ARG A 132 -8.12 1.69 -22.94
C ARG A 132 -6.65 1.57 -23.37
N ARG A 133 -5.77 1.15 -22.44
CA ARG A 133 -4.33 1.08 -22.68
C ARG A 133 -3.91 -0.18 -23.42
N PHE A 134 -4.48 -1.29 -23.10
CA PHE A 134 -3.97 -2.60 -23.53
C PHE A 134 -4.96 -3.36 -24.39
N ALA A 135 -6.25 -3.33 -24.07
CA ALA A 135 -7.29 -4.15 -24.70
C ALA A 135 -6.82 -5.63 -24.84
N ASN A 136 -7.37 -6.40 -25.77
CA ASN A 136 -6.90 -7.74 -26.08
C ASN A 136 -5.83 -7.69 -27.20
N ARG A 137 -4.75 -6.92 -26.97
CA ARG A 137 -3.68 -6.75 -27.97
C ARG A 137 -2.46 -7.58 -27.61
N PRO A 138 -1.75 -8.19 -28.59
CA PRO A 138 -0.46 -8.81 -28.37
C PRO A 138 0.60 -7.78 -27.96
N ALA A 139 1.64 -8.23 -27.27
CA ALA A 139 2.83 -7.42 -27.07
C ALA A 139 3.53 -7.20 -28.44
N PRO A 140 4.22 -6.06 -28.63
CA PRO A 140 4.85 -5.76 -29.91
C PRO A 140 5.81 -6.87 -30.36
N GLY A 141 5.56 -7.44 -31.55
CA GLY A 141 6.37 -8.51 -32.13
C GLY A 141 6.14 -9.91 -31.56
N GLU A 142 5.11 -10.08 -30.71
CA GLU A 142 4.75 -11.37 -30.12
C GLU A 142 3.37 -11.85 -30.63
N ASP A 143 3.18 -13.16 -30.68
CA ASP A 143 1.88 -13.79 -31.01
C ASP A 143 1.39 -14.59 -29.79
N PRO A 144 0.32 -14.15 -29.11
CA PRO A 144 -0.23 -14.89 -27.97
C PRO A 144 -1.00 -16.16 -28.35
N ILE A 145 -1.20 -16.44 -29.65
CA ILE A 145 -1.93 -17.62 -30.16
C ILE A 145 -0.96 -18.69 -30.63
N GLY A 146 0.26 -18.76 -30.16
CA GLY A 146 1.27 -19.74 -30.58
C GLY A 146 0.76 -21.19 -30.69
N GLU A 147 1.49 -22.04 -31.42
CA GLU A 147 1.07 -23.38 -31.77
C GLU A 147 0.89 -24.31 -30.55
N ASP A 148 1.57 -24.04 -29.45
CA ASP A 148 1.44 -24.76 -28.18
C ASP A 148 1.67 -23.85 -26.97
N LEU A 149 1.39 -24.34 -25.75
CA LEU A 149 1.51 -23.56 -24.52
C LEU A 149 2.92 -23.02 -24.22
N SER A 150 3.95 -23.68 -24.77
CA SER A 150 5.36 -23.27 -24.58
C SER A 150 5.79 -22.18 -25.56
N MET A 151 5.08 -22.04 -26.68
CA MET A 151 5.40 -21.14 -27.79
C MET A 151 4.56 -19.84 -27.79
N GLN A 152 3.68 -19.68 -26.82
CA GLN A 152 2.81 -18.51 -26.78
C GLN A 152 3.58 -17.23 -26.44
N GLY A 153 3.38 -16.20 -27.25
CA GLY A 153 3.80 -14.85 -26.94
C GLY A 153 2.91 -14.20 -25.84
N ARG A 154 3.25 -13.00 -25.48
CA ARG A 154 2.55 -12.27 -24.41
C ARG A 154 1.52 -11.31 -24.96
N TYR A 155 0.49 -11.05 -24.16
CA TYR A 155 -0.37 -9.89 -24.32
C TYR A 155 0.30 -8.59 -23.86
N ALA A 156 -0.10 -7.45 -24.39
CA ALA A 156 0.46 -6.15 -24.03
C ALA A 156 0.36 -5.86 -22.53
N VAL A 157 -0.74 -6.25 -21.89
CA VAL A 157 -0.91 -6.14 -20.44
C VAL A 157 0.07 -7.02 -19.65
N GLN A 158 0.39 -8.22 -20.15
CA GLN A 158 1.40 -9.08 -19.51
C GLN A 158 2.79 -8.44 -19.57
N SER A 159 3.18 -7.91 -20.73
CA SER A 159 4.44 -7.18 -20.88
C SER A 159 4.55 -5.97 -19.92
N TYR A 160 3.45 -5.23 -19.75
CA TYR A 160 3.38 -4.16 -18.77
C TYR A 160 3.59 -4.67 -17.34
N LEU A 161 2.88 -5.74 -16.95
CA LEU A 161 2.98 -6.31 -15.61
C LEU A 161 4.37 -6.89 -15.34
N ASP A 162 5.00 -7.53 -16.35
CA ASP A 162 6.37 -8.04 -16.28
C ASP A 162 7.38 -6.90 -16.02
N HIS A 163 7.23 -5.81 -16.74
CA HIS A 163 8.07 -4.62 -16.53
C HIS A 163 7.93 -4.07 -15.09
N GLN A 164 6.72 -3.97 -14.57
CA GLN A 164 6.47 -3.47 -13.22
C GLN A 164 7.00 -4.44 -12.14
N ALA A 165 6.90 -5.74 -12.37
CA ALA A 165 7.47 -6.77 -11.51
C ALA A 165 9.00 -6.64 -11.46
N SER A 166 9.67 -6.60 -12.62
CA SER A 166 11.13 -6.47 -12.72
C SER A 166 11.66 -5.21 -12.02
N LYS A 167 10.96 -4.08 -12.18
CA LYS A 167 11.32 -2.82 -11.49
C LYS A 167 11.22 -2.92 -9.96
N LEU A 168 10.30 -3.70 -9.43
CA LEU A 168 10.20 -3.90 -7.98
C LEU A 168 11.27 -4.86 -7.49
N ILE A 169 11.44 -6.00 -8.14
CA ILE A 169 12.41 -7.03 -7.77
C ILE A 169 13.82 -6.46 -7.65
N SER A 170 14.20 -5.54 -8.55
CA SER A 170 15.55 -4.95 -8.54
C SER A 170 15.84 -4.01 -7.36
N ARG A 171 14.84 -3.59 -6.59
CA ARG A 171 14.98 -2.52 -5.58
C ARG A 171 14.27 -2.76 -4.25
N PHE A 172 13.47 -3.82 -4.15
CA PHE A 172 12.63 -4.01 -2.97
C PHE A 172 12.79 -5.41 -2.38
N ASP A 173 12.92 -5.46 -1.08
CA ASP A 173 13.10 -6.69 -0.31
C ASP A 173 11.76 -7.37 -0.04
N ALA A 174 11.71 -8.70 -0.17
CA ALA A 174 10.47 -9.47 -0.01
C ALA A 174 9.98 -9.51 1.44
N CYS A 175 10.88 -9.58 2.44
CA CYS A 175 10.49 -9.47 3.85
C CYS A 175 9.87 -8.09 4.15
N CYS A 176 10.44 -7.01 3.58
CA CYS A 176 9.87 -5.68 3.69
C CYS A 176 8.48 -5.62 3.08
N TYR A 177 8.28 -6.26 1.93
CA TYR A 177 6.97 -6.30 1.26
C TYR A 177 5.92 -6.98 2.15
N VAL A 178 6.22 -8.16 2.65
CA VAL A 178 5.33 -8.92 3.54
C VAL A 178 5.00 -8.12 4.80
N LEU A 179 6.02 -7.56 5.47
CA LEU A 179 5.85 -6.78 6.69
C LEU A 179 4.94 -5.55 6.50
N LEU A 180 5.21 -4.77 5.45
CA LEU A 180 4.44 -3.54 5.18
C LEU A 180 3.02 -3.86 4.74
N THR A 181 2.82 -4.92 3.96
CA THR A 181 1.49 -5.38 3.55
C THR A 181 0.68 -5.88 4.76
N ASP A 182 1.31 -6.65 5.67
CA ASP A 182 0.66 -7.09 6.90
C ASP A 182 0.33 -5.92 7.85
N ALA A 183 1.18 -4.90 7.91
CA ALA A 183 0.90 -3.68 8.67
C ALA A 183 -0.35 -2.95 8.14
N LEU A 184 -0.57 -2.93 6.81
CA LEU A 184 -1.78 -2.40 6.20
C LEU A 184 -3.01 -3.27 6.49
N ASN A 185 -2.88 -4.60 6.46
CA ASN A 185 -3.98 -5.51 6.84
C ASN A 185 -4.48 -5.25 8.26
N ARG A 186 -3.59 -4.81 9.13
CA ARG A 186 -3.93 -4.51 10.53
C ARG A 186 -4.41 -3.08 10.77
N HIS A 187 -4.44 -2.25 9.71
CA HIS A 187 -4.90 -0.87 9.84
C HIS A 187 -6.37 -0.79 10.25
N ASP A 188 -6.62 -0.10 11.35
CA ASP A 188 -7.93 0.19 11.91
C ASP A 188 -7.77 1.30 12.95
N ILE A 189 -8.25 2.50 12.63
CA ILE A 189 -8.12 3.66 13.51
C ILE A 189 -8.99 3.53 14.78
N GLY A 190 -10.09 2.79 14.70
CA GLY A 190 -11.04 2.62 15.81
C GLY A 190 -10.63 1.55 16.82
N ARG A 191 -9.70 0.66 16.47
CA ARG A 191 -9.30 -0.47 17.33
C ARG A 191 -8.71 0.01 18.65
N GLY A 192 -9.38 -0.37 19.76
CA GLY A 192 -8.99 0.04 21.10
C GLY A 192 -9.27 1.51 21.43
N ARG A 193 -10.14 2.18 20.64
CA ARG A 193 -10.53 3.59 20.82
C ARG A 193 -12.05 3.82 20.79
N GLY A 194 -12.85 2.79 21.07
CA GLY A 194 -14.32 2.91 21.05
C GLY A 194 -14.97 2.79 19.67
N GLY A 195 -14.21 2.44 18.63
CA GLY A 195 -14.71 2.28 17.27
C GLY A 195 -14.36 3.44 16.34
N ILE A 196 -14.53 3.21 15.04
CA ILE A 196 -14.15 4.16 13.97
C ILE A 196 -14.93 5.48 14.11
N HIS A 197 -16.24 5.42 14.23
CA HIS A 197 -17.08 6.62 14.30
C HIS A 197 -16.71 7.47 15.52
N HIS A 198 -16.58 6.86 16.68
CA HIS A 198 -16.22 7.59 17.90
C HIS A 198 -14.88 8.32 17.77
N VAL A 199 -13.86 7.68 17.24
CA VAL A 199 -12.54 8.32 17.10
C VAL A 199 -12.52 9.42 16.03
N LEU A 200 -13.32 9.30 14.99
CA LEU A 200 -13.46 10.34 13.95
C LEU A 200 -14.23 11.56 14.51
N GLU A 201 -15.37 11.36 15.16
CA GLU A 201 -16.21 12.41 15.72
C GLU A 201 -15.50 13.24 16.80
N THR A 202 -14.56 12.61 17.50
CA THR A 202 -13.75 13.29 18.54
C THR A 202 -12.47 13.94 18.00
N CYS A 203 -12.18 13.82 16.71
CA CYS A 203 -10.99 14.39 16.09
C CYS A 203 -11.17 15.87 15.77
N GLU A 204 -10.37 16.73 16.40
CA GLU A 204 -10.39 18.19 16.19
C GLU A 204 -9.39 18.68 15.13
N VAL A 205 -8.62 17.80 14.50
CA VAL A 205 -7.62 18.20 13.51
C VAL A 205 -8.31 18.51 12.17
N PRO A 206 -8.19 19.73 11.64
CA PRO A 206 -8.71 20.06 10.33
C PRO A 206 -8.07 19.20 9.25
N ALA A 207 -8.88 18.62 8.36
CA ALA A 207 -8.40 17.69 7.35
C ALA A 207 -8.95 18.00 5.96
N VAL A 208 -8.12 17.73 4.96
CA VAL A 208 -8.54 17.59 3.56
C VAL A 208 -8.47 16.11 3.21
N ILE A 209 -9.56 15.55 2.70
CA ILE A 209 -9.61 14.18 2.21
C ILE A 209 -9.73 14.18 0.70
N CYS A 210 -8.88 13.37 0.04
CA CYS A 210 -8.90 13.16 -1.40
C CYS A 210 -9.29 11.72 -1.72
N ALA A 211 -10.31 11.57 -2.57
CA ALA A 211 -10.75 10.30 -3.13
C ALA A 211 -10.59 10.29 -4.65
N VAL A 212 -10.41 9.10 -5.21
CA VAL A 212 -10.48 8.83 -6.65
C VAL A 212 -11.69 7.93 -6.88
N ASP A 213 -12.61 8.34 -7.75
CA ASP A 213 -13.90 7.66 -7.98
C ASP A 213 -13.75 6.24 -8.53
N THR A 214 -12.69 6.00 -9.29
CA THR A 214 -12.36 4.71 -9.91
C THR A 214 -11.37 3.86 -9.10
N ASP A 215 -11.02 4.27 -7.89
CA ASP A 215 -10.09 3.52 -7.03
C ASP A 215 -10.73 2.20 -6.59
N ARG A 216 -10.13 1.09 -7.03
CA ARG A 216 -10.58 -0.28 -6.69
C ARG A 216 -10.07 -0.76 -5.35
N LEU A 217 -8.92 -0.23 -4.92
CA LEU A 217 -8.28 -0.64 -3.67
C LEU A 217 -8.88 0.10 -2.47
N TYR A 218 -9.13 1.41 -2.63
CA TYR A 218 -9.76 2.26 -1.62
C TYR A 218 -11.04 2.87 -2.21
N PRO A 219 -12.13 2.10 -2.29
CA PRO A 219 -13.36 2.54 -2.92
C PRO A 219 -13.96 3.75 -2.20
N LEU A 220 -14.61 4.61 -2.98
CA LEU A 220 -15.13 5.91 -2.55
C LEU A 220 -15.92 5.84 -1.23
N ARG A 221 -16.73 4.78 -1.04
CA ARG A 221 -17.51 4.58 0.20
C ARG A 221 -16.68 4.61 1.50
N GLN A 222 -15.41 4.18 1.46
CA GLN A 222 -14.53 4.23 2.65
C GLN A 222 -14.04 5.66 2.93
N ILE A 223 -13.92 6.46 1.89
CA ILE A 223 -13.51 7.86 2.01
C ILE A 223 -14.71 8.72 2.43
N GLU A 224 -15.90 8.38 1.95
CA GLU A 224 -17.16 8.98 2.39
C GLU A 224 -17.41 8.71 3.87
N GLU A 225 -17.15 7.51 4.37
CA GLU A 225 -17.23 7.17 5.80
C GLU A 225 -16.31 8.09 6.66
N LEU A 226 -15.10 8.40 6.18
CA LEU A 226 -14.23 9.38 6.85
C LEU A 226 -14.85 10.78 6.82
N ALA A 227 -15.45 11.15 5.68
CA ALA A 227 -16.01 12.47 5.48
C ALA A 227 -17.25 12.72 6.32
N ASP A 228 -18.08 11.72 6.49
CA ASP A 228 -19.34 11.82 7.22
C ASP A 228 -19.14 11.98 8.73
N HIS A 229 -18.00 11.58 9.27
CA HIS A 229 -17.73 11.58 10.71
C HIS A 229 -16.66 12.57 11.19
N LEU A 230 -15.88 13.16 10.28
CA LEU A 230 -14.90 14.19 10.68
C LEU A 230 -15.52 15.58 10.78
N PRO A 231 -15.49 16.24 11.95
CA PRO A 231 -16.18 17.53 12.16
C PRO A 231 -15.55 18.71 11.41
N TYR A 232 -14.25 18.66 11.12
CA TYR A 232 -13.51 19.76 10.47
C TYR A 232 -12.88 19.28 9.16
N LEU A 233 -13.70 19.14 8.13
CA LEU A 233 -13.33 18.49 6.87
C LEU A 233 -13.52 19.38 5.64
N SER A 234 -12.62 19.24 4.67
CA SER A 234 -12.81 19.56 3.26
C SER A 234 -12.61 18.30 2.41
N LEU A 235 -13.60 17.92 1.60
CA LEU A 235 -13.56 16.74 0.73
C LEU A 235 -13.24 17.15 -0.71
N ILE A 236 -12.28 16.47 -1.32
CA ILE A 236 -11.91 16.63 -2.72
C ILE A 236 -12.11 15.29 -3.43
N HIS A 237 -13.00 15.28 -4.43
CA HIS A 237 -13.15 14.15 -5.35
C HIS A 237 -12.30 14.38 -6.59
N ILE A 238 -11.50 13.39 -6.95
CA ILE A 238 -10.73 13.37 -8.19
C ILE A 238 -11.41 12.36 -9.11
N SER A 239 -12.07 12.87 -10.15
CA SER A 239 -12.57 12.04 -11.26
C SER A 239 -11.46 11.81 -12.27
N GLU A 240 -11.36 10.61 -12.85
CA GLU A 240 -10.44 10.37 -13.95
C GLU A 240 -10.72 11.37 -15.09
N PRO A 241 -9.68 12.09 -15.57
CA PRO A 241 -9.89 13.03 -16.66
C PRO A 241 -10.35 12.28 -17.91
N THR A 242 -11.58 12.54 -18.33
CA THR A 242 -12.07 12.13 -19.66
C THR A 242 -11.30 12.93 -20.71
N ARG A 243 -10.09 12.50 -21.07
CA ARG A 243 -9.43 13.04 -22.26
C ARG A 243 -10.25 12.64 -23.48
N ARG A 244 -11.02 13.57 -24.01
CA ARG A 244 -11.49 13.50 -25.39
C ARG A 244 -10.25 13.69 -26.28
N TYR A 245 -9.86 12.66 -26.99
CA TYR A 245 -8.93 12.72 -28.11
C TYR A 245 -9.73 12.97 -29.38
#